data_5a480ae6d5ceec9052ae2b7f29aa74c2
#
_entry.id   5a480ae6d5ceec9052ae2b7f29aa74c2
#
_cell.length_a   1.000
_cell.length_b   1.000
_cell.length_c   1.000
_cell.angle_alpha   90.00
_cell.angle_beta   90.00
_cell.angle_gamma   90.00
#
_symmetry.space_group_name_H-M   'P 1'
#
loop_
_entity.id
_entity.type
_entity.pdbx_description
1 polymer ?
#
loop_
_entity_poly.entity_id
_entity_poly.type
_entity_poly.pdbx_seq_one_letter_code
_entity_poly.pdbx_strand_id
1 'polypeptide(L)'
;MTVGSGPAPAPEAVTEPAVPGGAALYERDGALVVPTDRARGPWRRDALHGAAVAALLAAAVDVPGWTPARITFDLLGPVRAVPMTLSVTPPEGGRRVVRQDVTLLEGDEPVARARCLAVRRADLDLPEGATDHPDPFAGAAVPDLTTPKTGVSEYVGWECFDSSAVSVRSLRSPDLGPDSVGLWINLLVPVIAGEPTPAIARAAAAADYASTATHMRLPFDRWSFMNAELSLHVSREPTGPWVGLVCAGVVQPVGCGFSAATLYDSAGRLGQSAQALVVEAREQAARSR
;
A
#
# COMPACT_ATOMS: atom_id res chain seq x y z
N MET A 1 -18.19 -48.18 4.39
CA MET A 1 -17.96 -47.30 3.24
C MET A 1 -18.05 -45.87 3.73
N THR A 2 -16.91 -45.27 4.04
CA THR A 2 -16.81 -43.87 4.48
C THR A 2 -16.56 -43.03 3.24
N VAL A 3 -17.53 -42.20 2.88
CA VAL A 3 -17.42 -41.24 1.78
C VAL A 3 -16.54 -40.09 2.29
N GLY A 4 -15.32 -39.95 1.74
CA GLY A 4 -14.44 -38.84 2.02
C GLY A 4 -15.00 -37.56 1.40
N SER A 5 -15.33 -36.59 2.22
CA SER A 5 -15.62 -35.20 1.79
C SER A 5 -14.32 -34.54 1.37
N GLY A 6 -14.13 -34.35 0.07
CA GLY A 6 -13.06 -33.52 -0.46
C GLY A 6 -13.20 -32.07 0.02
N PRO A 7 -12.12 -31.29 0.02
CA PRO A 7 -12.16 -29.89 0.42
C PRO A 7 -13.13 -29.12 -0.48
N ALA A 8 -13.93 -28.25 0.13
CA ALA A 8 -14.83 -27.36 -0.59
C ALA A 8 -14.02 -26.48 -1.57
N PRO A 9 -14.54 -26.22 -2.79
CA PRO A 9 -13.86 -25.31 -3.71
C PRO A 9 -13.72 -23.94 -3.06
N ALA A 10 -12.54 -23.33 -3.24
CA ALA A 10 -12.29 -21.97 -2.79
C ALA A 10 -13.33 -21.02 -3.43
N PRO A 11 -13.89 -20.06 -2.69
CA PRO A 11 -14.85 -19.11 -3.25
C PRO A 11 -14.19 -18.37 -4.41
N GLU A 12 -14.88 -18.32 -5.55
CA GLU A 12 -14.45 -17.53 -6.70
C GLU A 12 -14.25 -16.08 -6.26
N ALA A 13 -13.07 -15.54 -6.53
CA ALA A 13 -12.75 -14.14 -6.25
C ALA A 13 -13.71 -13.26 -7.05
N VAL A 14 -14.65 -12.62 -6.37
CA VAL A 14 -15.55 -11.63 -7.00
C VAL A 14 -14.69 -10.44 -7.41
N THR A 15 -14.43 -10.31 -8.70
CA THR A 15 -13.74 -9.17 -9.27
C THR A 15 -14.68 -7.96 -9.27
N GLU A 16 -14.28 -6.86 -8.65
CA GLU A 16 -14.97 -5.58 -8.87
C GLU A 16 -14.94 -5.25 -10.37
N PRO A 17 -16.02 -4.62 -10.92
CA PRO A 17 -16.03 -4.25 -12.32
C PRO A 17 -14.81 -3.40 -12.65
N ALA A 18 -14.10 -3.75 -13.72
CA ALA A 18 -12.97 -2.99 -14.20
C ALA A 18 -13.40 -1.53 -14.44
N VAL A 19 -12.60 -0.58 -13.96
CA VAL A 19 -12.79 0.83 -14.29
C VAL A 19 -12.67 0.99 -15.82
N PRO A 20 -13.55 1.75 -16.49
CA PRO A 20 -13.54 1.90 -17.95
C PRO A 20 -12.15 2.20 -18.51
N GLY A 21 -11.81 1.58 -19.64
CA GLY A 21 -10.46 1.52 -20.20
C GLY A 21 -9.71 2.84 -20.29
N GLY A 22 -8.41 2.80 -20.02
CA GLY A 22 -7.49 3.93 -20.06
C GLY A 22 -7.22 4.60 -18.71
N ALA A 23 -7.97 4.26 -17.65
CA ALA A 23 -7.75 4.84 -16.32
C ALA A 23 -6.51 4.22 -15.65
N ALA A 24 -5.56 5.04 -15.21
CA ALA A 24 -4.37 4.63 -14.49
C ALA A 24 -4.00 5.71 -13.44
N LEU A 25 -3.05 5.42 -12.54
CA LEU A 25 -2.50 6.45 -11.66
C LEU A 25 -1.58 7.39 -12.43
N TYR A 26 -0.81 6.84 -13.36
CA TYR A 26 0.16 7.59 -14.16
C TYR A 26 0.07 7.21 -15.63
N GLU A 27 0.48 8.13 -16.49
CA GLU A 27 0.71 7.91 -17.91
C GLU A 27 2.20 8.07 -18.25
N ARG A 28 2.67 7.45 -19.34
CA ARG A 28 4.01 7.68 -19.85
C ARG A 28 3.99 8.75 -20.94
N ASP A 29 4.91 9.72 -20.83
CA ASP A 29 5.26 10.64 -21.90
C ASP A 29 6.79 10.61 -22.08
N GLY A 30 7.26 9.74 -22.94
CA GLY A 30 8.69 9.45 -23.08
C GLY A 30 9.29 8.91 -21.78
N ALA A 31 10.26 9.62 -21.21
CA ALA A 31 10.89 9.26 -19.93
C ALA A 31 10.08 9.76 -18.71
N LEU A 32 9.08 10.61 -18.93
CA LEU A 32 8.27 11.16 -17.85
C LEU A 32 7.18 10.18 -17.42
N VAL A 33 6.88 10.21 -16.13
CA VAL A 33 5.64 9.70 -15.53
C VAL A 33 4.76 10.88 -15.18
N VAL A 34 3.58 10.94 -15.81
CA VAL A 34 2.63 12.04 -15.69
C VAL A 34 1.47 11.58 -14.83
N PRO A 35 1.28 12.17 -13.61
CA PRO A 35 0.19 11.77 -12.74
C PRO A 35 -1.17 12.18 -13.31
N THR A 36 -2.15 11.29 -13.20
CA THR A 36 -3.56 11.59 -13.47
C THR A 36 -4.23 12.14 -12.22
N ASP A 37 -5.49 12.58 -12.33
CA ASP A 37 -6.26 13.00 -11.16
C ASP A 37 -6.44 11.86 -10.14
N ARG A 38 -6.39 10.59 -10.60
CA ARG A 38 -6.49 9.39 -9.75
C ARG A 38 -5.29 9.15 -8.83
N ALA A 39 -4.15 9.78 -9.10
CA ALA A 39 -2.99 9.73 -8.21
C ALA A 39 -3.01 10.83 -7.13
N ARG A 40 -3.92 11.82 -7.23
CA ARG A 40 -4.00 12.95 -6.28
C ARG A 40 -4.45 12.51 -4.90
N GLY A 41 -3.96 13.21 -3.89
CA GLY A 41 -4.40 13.02 -2.51
C GLY A 41 -5.70 13.76 -2.18
N PRO A 42 -6.35 13.39 -1.06
CA PRO A 42 -7.54 14.08 -0.57
C PRO A 42 -7.20 15.36 0.21
N TRP A 43 -5.93 15.56 0.58
CA TRP A 43 -5.51 16.68 1.42
C TRP A 43 -5.28 17.98 0.65
N ARG A 44 -4.72 17.85 -0.54
CA ARG A 44 -4.35 18.95 -1.43
C ARG A 44 -4.52 18.50 -2.88
N ARG A 45 -5.20 19.33 -3.66
CA ARG A 45 -5.46 19.03 -5.08
C ARG A 45 -4.18 19.01 -5.94
N ASP A 46 -3.14 19.72 -5.53
CA ASP A 46 -1.86 19.84 -6.23
C ASP A 46 -0.81 18.80 -5.77
N ALA A 47 -1.17 17.91 -4.83
CA ALA A 47 -0.28 16.90 -4.29
C ALA A 47 -0.81 15.47 -4.53
N LEU A 48 0.12 14.53 -4.66
CA LEU A 48 -0.16 13.11 -4.83
C LEU A 48 -0.50 12.45 -3.48
N HIS A 49 -1.27 11.37 -3.55
CA HIS A 49 -1.49 10.47 -2.42
C HIS A 49 -0.23 9.64 -2.16
N GLY A 50 0.14 9.44 -0.89
CA GLY A 50 1.28 8.60 -0.49
C GLY A 50 1.22 7.19 -1.09
N ALA A 51 0.03 6.58 -1.09
CA ALA A 51 -0.21 5.27 -1.70
C ALA A 51 0.11 5.24 -3.21
N ALA A 52 -0.24 6.31 -3.95
CA ALA A 52 0.06 6.39 -5.38
C ALA A 52 1.59 6.51 -5.62
N VAL A 53 2.28 7.30 -4.79
CA VAL A 53 3.75 7.43 -4.84
C VAL A 53 4.42 6.11 -4.48
N ALA A 54 3.99 5.46 -3.39
CA ALA A 54 4.55 4.16 -2.98
C ALA A 54 4.33 3.07 -4.04
N ALA A 55 3.12 3.04 -4.66
CA ALA A 55 2.83 2.12 -5.75
C ALA A 55 3.73 2.35 -6.97
N LEU A 56 3.97 3.60 -7.37
CA LEU A 56 4.83 3.95 -8.49
C LEU A 56 6.29 3.52 -8.25
N LEU A 57 6.83 3.85 -7.07
CA LEU A 57 8.19 3.48 -6.71
C LEU A 57 8.36 1.95 -6.61
N ALA A 58 7.38 1.25 -6.04
CA ALA A 58 7.40 -0.21 -5.96
C ALA A 58 7.25 -0.87 -7.34
N ALA A 59 6.46 -0.28 -8.25
CA ALA A 59 6.32 -0.77 -9.63
C ALA A 59 7.61 -0.63 -10.45
N ALA A 60 8.46 0.33 -10.10
CA ALA A 60 9.75 0.56 -10.75
C ALA A 60 10.87 -0.35 -10.23
N VAL A 61 10.64 -1.13 -9.17
CA VAL A 61 11.62 -2.11 -8.66
C VAL A 61 11.77 -3.23 -9.70
N ASP A 62 12.98 -3.41 -10.21
CA ASP A 62 13.32 -4.45 -11.19
C ASP A 62 14.46 -5.32 -10.66
N VAL A 63 14.11 -6.45 -10.08
CA VAL A 63 15.05 -7.42 -9.47
C VAL A 63 14.72 -8.84 -9.95
N PRO A 64 14.93 -9.15 -11.25
CA PRO A 64 14.56 -10.43 -11.85
C PRO A 64 15.28 -11.59 -11.16
N GLY A 65 14.52 -12.64 -10.78
CA GLY A 65 15.05 -13.81 -10.07
C GLY A 65 15.20 -13.62 -8.56
N TRP A 66 14.79 -12.48 -8.03
CA TRP A 66 14.80 -12.17 -6.59
C TRP A 66 13.38 -11.91 -6.10
N THR A 67 13.16 -12.06 -4.81
CA THR A 67 11.91 -11.69 -4.15
C THR A 67 12.14 -10.42 -3.36
N PRO A 68 11.45 -9.31 -3.65
CA PRO A 68 11.43 -8.14 -2.77
C PRO A 68 10.99 -8.56 -1.37
N ALA A 69 11.89 -8.46 -0.38
CA ALA A 69 11.61 -8.85 1.00
C ALA A 69 11.33 -7.62 1.88
N ARG A 70 11.92 -6.47 1.52
CA ARG A 70 11.66 -5.18 2.16
C ARG A 70 11.76 -4.07 1.14
N ILE A 71 10.81 -3.12 1.20
CA ILE A 71 10.94 -1.82 0.54
C ILE A 71 10.68 -0.75 1.59
N THR A 72 11.62 0.18 1.74
CA THR A 72 11.44 1.41 2.51
C THR A 72 11.19 2.56 1.56
N PHE A 73 10.25 3.43 1.90
CA PHE A 73 9.87 4.60 1.12
C PHE A 73 10.06 5.85 1.97
N ASP A 74 10.84 6.81 1.48
CA ASP A 74 10.98 8.12 2.09
C ASP A 74 10.19 9.13 1.26
N LEU A 75 9.23 9.81 1.86
CA LEU A 75 8.52 10.95 1.28
C LEU A 75 9.20 12.23 1.76
N LEU A 76 9.97 12.86 0.87
CA LEU A 76 10.83 13.99 1.23
C LEU A 76 10.05 15.30 1.43
N GLY A 77 8.75 15.26 1.20
CA GLY A 77 7.79 16.33 1.34
C GLY A 77 6.50 16.00 0.59
N PRO A 78 5.54 16.92 0.49
CA PRO A 78 4.37 16.76 -0.36
C PRO A 78 4.79 16.63 -1.83
N VAL A 79 4.59 15.45 -2.43
CA VAL A 79 4.91 15.21 -3.85
C VAL A 79 3.88 15.90 -4.72
N ARG A 80 4.31 16.82 -5.58
CA ARG A 80 3.41 17.58 -6.44
C ARG A 80 2.85 16.74 -7.60
N ALA A 81 1.63 17.05 -8.03
CA ALA A 81 1.00 16.38 -9.16
C ALA A 81 1.45 17.01 -10.50
N VAL A 82 2.73 16.84 -10.83
CA VAL A 82 3.40 17.34 -12.05
C VAL A 82 4.17 16.20 -12.73
N PRO A 83 4.55 16.33 -14.01
CA PRO A 83 5.41 15.35 -14.66
C PRO A 83 6.75 15.18 -13.92
N MET A 84 7.17 13.92 -13.77
CA MET A 84 8.36 13.53 -13.01
C MET A 84 9.15 12.45 -13.76
N THR A 85 10.38 12.18 -13.32
CA THR A 85 11.20 11.08 -13.83
C THR A 85 11.50 10.07 -12.74
N LEU A 86 11.70 8.80 -13.15
CA LEU A 86 12.18 7.74 -12.28
C LEU A 86 13.65 7.45 -12.58
N SER A 87 14.48 7.49 -11.57
CA SER A 87 15.86 7.01 -11.61
C SER A 87 15.94 5.69 -10.86
N VAL A 88 16.36 4.63 -11.54
CA VAL A 88 16.45 3.27 -11.00
C VAL A 88 17.90 2.81 -11.10
N THR A 89 18.52 2.45 -9.98
CA THR A 89 19.88 1.91 -10.00
C THR A 89 19.88 0.44 -10.43
N PRO A 90 20.98 -0.07 -11.02
CA PRO A 90 21.14 -1.51 -11.14
C PRO A 90 21.08 -2.20 -9.76
N PRO A 91 20.56 -3.44 -9.66
CA PRO A 91 20.63 -4.19 -8.43
C PRO A 91 22.09 -4.46 -8.00
N GLU A 92 22.43 -4.11 -6.76
CA GLU A 92 23.75 -4.29 -6.20
C GLU A 92 23.72 -5.25 -5.00
N GLY A 93 24.71 -6.12 -4.87
CA GLY A 93 24.84 -7.00 -3.71
C GLY A 93 25.57 -8.31 -3.97
N GLY A 94 25.31 -9.26 -3.10
CA GLY A 94 25.98 -10.58 -3.11
C GLY A 94 25.07 -11.70 -3.64
N ARG A 95 25.50 -12.94 -3.37
CA ARG A 95 24.83 -14.16 -3.87
C ARG A 95 23.45 -14.44 -3.25
N ARG A 96 23.09 -13.84 -2.11
CA ARG A 96 21.89 -14.13 -1.34
C ARG A 96 20.96 -12.93 -1.18
N VAL A 97 21.49 -11.73 -1.27
CA VAL A 97 20.78 -10.48 -1.08
C VAL A 97 21.29 -9.45 -2.06
N VAL A 98 20.37 -8.74 -2.70
CA VAL A 98 20.63 -7.54 -3.51
C VAL A 98 19.82 -6.37 -3.00
N ARG A 99 20.26 -5.17 -3.37
CA ARG A 99 19.56 -3.91 -3.09
C ARG A 99 19.42 -3.12 -4.37
N GLN A 100 18.34 -2.37 -4.47
CA GLN A 100 18.07 -1.48 -5.58
C GLN A 100 17.45 -0.21 -5.04
N ASP A 101 17.92 0.94 -5.51
CA ASP A 101 17.35 2.24 -5.19
C ASP A 101 16.51 2.75 -6.36
N VAL A 102 15.35 3.31 -6.04
CA VAL A 102 14.44 4.00 -6.96
C VAL A 102 14.23 5.41 -6.42
N THR A 103 14.45 6.41 -7.26
CA THR A 103 14.24 7.82 -6.89
C THR A 103 13.23 8.44 -7.85
N LEU A 104 12.23 9.11 -7.31
CA LEU A 104 11.30 9.96 -8.04
C LEU A 104 11.81 11.39 -8.01
N LEU A 105 11.93 12.01 -9.20
CA LEU A 105 12.52 13.32 -9.41
C LEU A 105 11.52 14.28 -10.04
N GLU A 106 11.39 15.49 -9.47
CA GLU A 106 10.75 16.62 -10.11
C GLU A 106 11.87 17.51 -10.69
N GLY A 107 12.05 17.48 -12.02
CA GLY A 107 13.27 17.99 -12.64
C GLY A 107 14.49 17.20 -12.12
N ASP A 108 15.44 17.89 -11.49
CA ASP A 108 16.63 17.27 -10.89
C ASP A 108 16.50 17.04 -9.38
N GLU A 109 15.39 17.47 -8.76
CA GLU A 109 15.19 17.41 -7.31
C GLU A 109 14.50 16.10 -6.89
N PRO A 110 15.11 15.31 -5.98
CA PRO A 110 14.46 14.13 -5.42
C PRO A 110 13.25 14.53 -4.56
N VAL A 111 12.07 13.96 -4.86
CA VAL A 111 10.84 14.21 -4.10
C VAL A 111 10.38 12.98 -3.31
N ALA A 112 10.77 11.78 -3.73
CA ALA A 112 10.56 10.54 -2.99
C ALA A 112 11.61 9.51 -3.37
N ARG A 113 11.87 8.56 -2.47
CA ARG A 113 12.82 7.47 -2.67
C ARG A 113 12.25 6.16 -2.21
N ALA A 114 12.68 5.06 -2.84
CA ALA A 114 12.49 3.71 -2.33
C ALA A 114 13.80 2.94 -2.34
N ARG A 115 14.02 2.15 -1.30
CA ARG A 115 15.13 1.20 -1.25
C ARG A 115 14.59 -0.20 -1.09
N CYS A 116 14.72 -1.01 -2.13
CA CYS A 116 14.39 -2.41 -2.13
C CYS A 116 15.56 -3.24 -1.59
N LEU A 117 15.26 -4.18 -0.69
CA LEU A 117 16.11 -5.31 -0.35
C LEU A 117 15.42 -6.56 -0.87
N ALA A 118 16.07 -7.27 -1.78
CA ALA A 118 15.53 -8.50 -2.35
C ALA A 118 16.40 -9.71 -1.99
N VAL A 119 15.74 -10.83 -1.74
CA VAL A 119 16.35 -12.10 -1.37
C VAL A 119 16.29 -13.05 -2.55
N ARG A 120 17.37 -13.83 -2.78
CA ARG A 120 17.40 -14.80 -3.86
C ARG A 120 16.30 -15.84 -3.69
N ARG A 121 15.52 -16.06 -4.75
CA ARG A 121 14.55 -17.15 -4.77
C ARG A 121 15.24 -18.50 -4.62
N ALA A 122 14.68 -19.37 -3.80
CA ALA A 122 15.12 -20.73 -3.60
C ALA A 122 13.91 -21.61 -3.26
N ASP A 123 13.87 -22.78 -3.87
CA ASP A 123 12.93 -23.82 -3.46
C ASP A 123 13.54 -24.54 -2.26
N LEU A 124 12.84 -24.54 -1.15
CA LEU A 124 13.28 -25.13 0.10
C LEU A 124 12.32 -26.25 0.49
N ASP A 125 12.89 -27.41 0.80
CA ASP A 125 12.16 -28.48 1.47
C ASP A 125 12.13 -28.15 2.97
N LEU A 126 11.03 -27.54 3.41
CA LEU A 126 10.86 -27.10 4.79
C LEU A 126 10.24 -28.21 5.64
N PRO A 127 10.63 -28.34 6.93
CA PRO A 127 9.98 -29.24 7.85
C PRO A 127 8.47 -29.00 7.94
N GLU A 128 7.69 -30.05 8.22
CA GLU A 128 6.26 -29.94 8.47
C GLU A 128 5.97 -28.91 9.57
N GLY A 129 4.99 -28.05 9.34
CA GLY A 129 4.61 -26.97 10.27
C GLY A 129 5.53 -25.75 10.28
N ALA A 130 6.64 -25.74 9.53
CA ALA A 130 7.55 -24.58 9.50
C ALA A 130 6.93 -23.31 8.91
N THR A 131 5.84 -23.45 8.14
CA THR A 131 5.07 -22.34 7.57
C THR A 131 3.79 -22.06 8.34
N ASP A 132 3.47 -22.85 9.37
CA ASP A 132 2.27 -22.70 10.17
C ASP A 132 2.46 -21.52 11.13
N HIS A 133 1.65 -20.52 10.95
CA HIS A 133 1.59 -19.37 11.86
C HIS A 133 0.19 -19.35 12.48
N PRO A 134 0.06 -19.50 13.80
CA PRO A 134 -1.20 -19.21 14.48
C PRO A 134 -1.52 -17.74 14.24
N ASP A 135 -2.50 -17.50 13.39
CA ASP A 135 -2.89 -16.16 12.97
C ASP A 135 -4.41 -16.04 13.19
N PRO A 136 -4.85 -15.15 14.10
CA PRO A 136 -6.26 -14.96 14.38
C PRO A 136 -7.04 -14.46 13.15
N PHE A 137 -6.35 -13.97 12.12
CA PHE A 137 -6.94 -13.51 10.86
C PHE A 137 -6.75 -14.50 9.71
N ALA A 138 -6.10 -15.64 9.95
CA ALA A 138 -6.01 -16.71 8.97
C ALA A 138 -7.42 -17.18 8.61
N GLY A 139 -7.85 -16.91 7.38
CA GLY A 139 -9.21 -17.21 6.92
C GLY A 139 -10.21 -16.06 7.03
N ALA A 140 -9.77 -14.85 7.40
CA ALA A 140 -10.60 -13.67 7.23
C ALA A 140 -11.03 -13.58 5.76
N ALA A 141 -12.36 -13.62 5.53
CA ALA A 141 -12.88 -13.64 4.17
C ALA A 141 -12.51 -12.36 3.42
N VAL A 142 -11.98 -12.52 2.22
CA VAL A 142 -11.84 -11.42 1.27
C VAL A 142 -13.23 -10.82 1.04
N PRO A 143 -13.40 -9.48 1.07
CA PRO A 143 -14.70 -8.85 1.00
C PRO A 143 -15.42 -9.18 -0.31
N ASP A 144 -16.71 -9.39 -0.22
CA ASP A 144 -17.59 -9.44 -1.37
C ASP A 144 -18.10 -8.01 -1.72
N LEU A 145 -18.85 -7.89 -2.80
CA LEU A 145 -19.42 -6.60 -3.23
C LEU A 145 -20.50 -6.07 -2.27
N THR A 146 -20.99 -6.89 -1.35
CA THR A 146 -21.99 -6.47 -0.35
C THR A 146 -21.35 -5.82 0.86
N THR A 147 -20.03 -6.03 1.09
CA THR A 147 -19.28 -5.35 2.15
C THR A 147 -19.26 -3.85 1.88
N PRO A 148 -19.74 -3.00 2.82
CA PRO A 148 -19.79 -1.56 2.59
C PRO A 148 -18.41 -0.97 2.27
N LYS A 149 -18.36 -0.06 1.30
CA LYS A 149 -17.18 0.77 1.07
C LYS A 149 -16.94 1.66 2.30
N THR A 150 -15.68 1.92 2.58
CA THR A 150 -15.26 2.87 3.60
C THR A 150 -14.17 3.75 3.00
N GLY A 151 -13.98 4.95 3.52
CA GLY A 151 -12.94 5.87 3.04
C GLY A 151 -13.32 7.33 3.24
N VAL A 152 -12.36 8.20 2.92
CA VAL A 152 -12.49 9.67 3.07
C VAL A 152 -13.06 10.37 1.84
N SER A 153 -13.42 9.64 0.78
CA SER A 153 -13.85 10.18 -0.51
C SER A 153 -15.09 11.10 -0.42
N GLU A 154 -15.94 10.93 0.60
CA GLU A 154 -17.15 11.74 0.80
C GLU A 154 -16.85 13.19 1.20
N TYR A 155 -15.62 13.48 1.64
CA TYR A 155 -15.23 14.81 2.14
C TYR A 155 -14.45 15.63 1.12
N VAL A 156 -14.21 15.10 -0.08
CA VAL A 156 -13.32 15.70 -1.08
C VAL A 156 -14.11 16.07 -2.34
N GLY A 157 -14.06 17.34 -2.74
CA GLY A 157 -14.81 17.86 -3.89
C GLY A 157 -14.11 17.68 -5.25
N TRP A 158 -13.12 16.80 -5.37
CA TRP A 158 -12.41 16.49 -6.63
C TRP A 158 -12.09 15.00 -6.74
N GLU A 159 -11.82 14.55 -7.98
CA GLU A 159 -11.33 13.18 -8.22
C GLU A 159 -9.96 12.99 -7.58
N CYS A 160 -9.81 11.94 -6.79
CA CYS A 160 -8.56 11.61 -6.10
C CYS A 160 -8.40 10.09 -5.97
N PHE A 161 -7.27 9.67 -5.44
CA PHE A 161 -6.94 8.25 -5.24
C PHE A 161 -8.04 7.51 -4.49
N ASP A 162 -8.50 8.06 -3.37
CA ASP A 162 -9.52 7.43 -2.52
C ASP A 162 -10.88 7.29 -3.20
N SER A 163 -11.24 8.22 -4.11
CA SER A 163 -12.56 8.24 -4.75
C SER A 163 -12.64 7.39 -6.02
N SER A 164 -11.51 7.20 -6.74
CA SER A 164 -11.54 6.67 -8.10
C SER A 164 -10.50 5.61 -8.44
N ALA A 165 -9.47 5.42 -7.59
CA ALA A 165 -8.38 4.48 -7.87
C ALA A 165 -8.38 3.26 -6.95
N VAL A 166 -9.06 3.31 -5.81
CA VAL A 166 -9.02 2.27 -4.80
C VAL A 166 -10.41 1.91 -4.29
N SER A 167 -10.59 0.65 -3.92
CA SER A 167 -11.72 0.20 -3.12
C SER A 167 -11.23 -0.16 -1.73
N VAL A 168 -11.82 0.48 -0.72
CA VAL A 168 -11.53 0.22 0.69
C VAL A 168 -12.76 -0.39 1.34
N ARG A 169 -12.60 -1.52 2.01
CA ARG A 169 -13.64 -2.28 2.70
C ARG A 169 -13.23 -2.57 4.13
N SER A 170 -14.19 -2.61 5.04
CA SER A 170 -13.90 -3.03 6.41
C SER A 170 -13.55 -4.50 6.47
N LEU A 171 -12.41 -4.82 7.07
CA LEU A 171 -12.09 -6.16 7.54
C LEU A 171 -12.73 -6.34 8.92
N ARG A 172 -13.70 -7.24 9.03
CA ARG A 172 -14.38 -7.55 10.29
C ARG A 172 -13.89 -8.88 10.81
N SER A 173 -13.45 -8.89 12.05
CA SER A 173 -13.11 -10.10 12.79
C SER A 173 -13.43 -9.89 14.28
N PRO A 174 -13.96 -10.90 14.99
CA PRO A 174 -14.14 -10.84 16.43
C PRO A 174 -12.82 -10.72 17.20
N ASP A 175 -11.70 -11.08 16.54
CA ASP A 175 -10.36 -11.05 17.12
C ASP A 175 -9.66 -9.69 16.94
N LEU A 176 -10.30 -8.73 16.25
CA LEU A 176 -9.81 -7.35 16.23
C LEU A 176 -9.88 -6.72 17.61
N GLY A 177 -8.73 -6.38 18.16
CA GLY A 177 -8.65 -5.63 19.40
C GLY A 177 -9.35 -4.26 19.30
N PRO A 178 -9.79 -3.67 20.42
CA PRO A 178 -10.55 -2.41 20.45
C PRO A 178 -9.79 -1.22 19.84
N ASP A 179 -8.48 -1.30 19.78
CA ASP A 179 -7.59 -0.27 19.25
C ASP A 179 -7.10 -0.57 17.82
N SER A 180 -7.62 -1.63 17.18
CA SER A 180 -7.22 -2.07 15.87
C SER A 180 -8.27 -1.75 14.82
N VAL A 181 -7.80 -1.39 13.62
CA VAL A 181 -8.63 -1.17 12.43
C VAL A 181 -8.31 -2.23 11.40
N GLY A 182 -9.34 -2.91 10.93
CA GLY A 182 -9.22 -3.89 9.85
C GLY A 182 -9.74 -3.31 8.52
N LEU A 183 -8.93 -3.40 7.48
CA LEU A 183 -9.26 -2.92 6.13
C LEU A 183 -8.88 -3.96 5.08
N TRP A 184 -9.68 -4.04 4.02
CA TRP A 184 -9.31 -4.65 2.75
C TRP A 184 -9.17 -3.56 1.69
N ILE A 185 -8.09 -3.59 0.94
CA ILE A 185 -7.72 -2.60 -0.05
C ILE A 185 -7.51 -3.28 -1.39
N ASN A 186 -8.17 -2.75 -2.43
CA ASN A 186 -7.99 -3.19 -3.81
C ASN A 186 -7.68 -1.98 -4.69
N LEU A 187 -6.51 -1.99 -5.34
CA LEU A 187 -6.16 -1.00 -6.35
C LEU A 187 -6.90 -1.34 -7.66
N LEU A 188 -7.85 -0.50 -8.04
CA LEU A 188 -8.80 -0.72 -9.15
C LEU A 188 -8.21 -0.40 -10.54
N VAL A 189 -7.14 0.38 -10.58
CA VAL A 189 -6.52 0.86 -11.82
C VAL A 189 -5.05 0.47 -11.86
N PRO A 190 -4.45 0.28 -13.05
CA PRO A 190 -3.01 0.07 -13.16
C PRO A 190 -2.22 1.26 -12.62
N VAL A 191 -1.00 1.00 -12.15
CA VAL A 191 -0.09 2.06 -11.69
C VAL A 191 0.29 2.96 -12.88
N ILE A 192 0.70 2.36 -14.00
CA ILE A 192 1.02 3.09 -15.23
C ILE A 192 0.14 2.56 -16.36
N ALA A 193 -0.43 3.45 -17.16
CA ALA A 193 -1.29 3.10 -18.28
C ALA A 193 -0.58 2.16 -19.26
N GLY A 194 -1.25 1.04 -19.58
CA GLY A 194 -0.72 0.05 -20.51
C GLY A 194 0.38 -0.85 -19.95
N GLU A 195 0.82 -0.66 -18.72
CA GLU A 195 1.82 -1.50 -18.07
C GLU A 195 1.19 -2.45 -17.03
N PRO A 196 1.69 -3.70 -16.88
CA PRO A 196 1.23 -4.59 -15.83
C PRO A 196 1.60 -4.02 -14.47
N THR A 197 0.66 -4.06 -13.52
CA THR A 197 0.92 -3.65 -12.13
C THR A 197 1.54 -4.81 -11.35
N PRO A 198 2.80 -4.72 -10.92
CA PRO A 198 3.41 -5.75 -10.08
C PRO A 198 2.64 -5.95 -8.78
N ALA A 199 2.60 -7.18 -8.27
CA ALA A 199 1.89 -7.49 -7.03
C ALA A 199 2.39 -6.68 -5.84
N ILE A 200 3.70 -6.45 -5.76
CA ILE A 200 4.32 -5.65 -4.70
C ILE A 200 3.86 -4.18 -4.70
N ALA A 201 3.52 -3.63 -5.87
CA ALA A 201 2.99 -2.26 -5.96
C ALA A 201 1.59 -2.15 -5.35
N ARG A 202 0.75 -3.20 -5.47
CA ARG A 202 -0.55 -3.25 -4.78
C ARG A 202 -0.37 -3.31 -3.27
N ALA A 203 0.60 -4.10 -2.77
CA ALA A 203 0.90 -4.15 -1.35
C ALA A 203 1.45 -2.82 -0.82
N ALA A 204 2.28 -2.12 -1.59
CA ALA A 204 2.80 -0.80 -1.23
C ALA A 204 1.68 0.25 -1.16
N ALA A 205 0.75 0.26 -2.14
CA ALA A 205 -0.42 1.14 -2.10
C ALA A 205 -1.29 0.86 -0.87
N ALA A 206 -1.54 -0.41 -0.57
CA ALA A 206 -2.36 -0.80 0.59
C ALA A 206 -1.67 -0.44 1.91
N ALA A 207 -0.37 -0.65 2.03
CA ALA A 207 0.40 -0.41 3.26
C ALA A 207 0.32 1.06 3.73
N ASP A 208 0.18 2.02 2.82
CA ASP A 208 0.02 3.45 3.15
C ASP A 208 -1.23 3.73 4.01
N TYR A 209 -2.26 2.89 3.89
CA TYR A 209 -3.49 3.00 4.66
C TYR A 209 -3.36 2.60 6.15
N ALA A 210 -2.20 2.11 6.60
CA ALA A 210 -1.99 1.78 7.99
C ALA A 210 -2.17 2.99 8.93
N SER A 211 -1.92 4.22 8.43
CA SER A 211 -2.18 5.48 9.13
C SER A 211 -3.66 5.67 9.53
N THR A 212 -4.59 4.95 8.89
CA THR A 212 -6.03 5.00 9.22
C THR A 212 -6.32 4.66 10.69
N ALA A 213 -5.50 3.81 11.32
CA ALA A 213 -5.62 3.53 12.75
C ALA A 213 -5.49 4.78 13.64
N THR A 214 -4.74 5.79 13.18
CA THR A 214 -4.57 7.07 13.87
C THR A 214 -5.81 7.95 13.73
N HIS A 215 -6.52 7.87 12.60
CA HIS A 215 -7.75 8.64 12.36
C HIS A 215 -8.88 8.27 13.31
N MET A 216 -8.90 7.05 13.83
CA MET A 216 -9.89 6.61 14.81
C MET A 216 -9.79 7.34 16.14
N ARG A 217 -8.64 7.93 16.44
CA ARG A 217 -8.35 8.61 17.71
C ARG A 217 -8.36 10.13 17.59
N LEU A 218 -7.99 10.65 16.42
CA LEU A 218 -7.89 12.08 16.15
C LEU A 218 -8.82 12.47 15.01
N PRO A 219 -9.80 13.36 15.24
CA PRO A 219 -10.74 13.80 14.21
C PRO A 219 -10.01 14.45 13.01
N PHE A 220 -10.34 14.00 11.80
CA PHE A 220 -9.74 14.43 10.56
C PHE A 220 -9.96 15.91 10.24
N ASP A 221 -11.06 16.52 10.71
CA ASP A 221 -11.38 17.93 10.53
C ASP A 221 -10.44 18.86 11.31
N ARG A 222 -9.81 18.34 12.37
CA ARG A 222 -8.95 19.13 13.28
C ARG A 222 -7.47 18.78 13.16
N TRP A 223 -7.14 17.58 12.69
CA TRP A 223 -5.77 17.06 12.69
C TRP A 223 -5.31 16.68 11.29
N SER A 224 -4.03 16.82 11.04
CA SER A 224 -3.32 16.38 9.86
C SER A 224 -2.34 15.30 10.24
N PHE A 225 -2.26 14.25 9.44
CA PHE A 225 -1.32 13.14 9.58
C PHE A 225 -0.64 12.95 8.24
N MET A 226 0.66 13.03 8.22
CA MET A 226 1.44 12.79 7.01
C MET A 226 2.43 11.66 7.26
N ASN A 227 2.43 10.69 6.37
CA ASN A 227 3.45 9.65 6.37
C ASN A 227 4.77 10.27 5.94
N ALA A 228 5.75 10.31 6.83
CA ALA A 228 7.10 10.76 6.49
C ALA A 228 7.89 9.64 5.81
N GLU A 229 7.61 8.40 6.21
CA GLU A 229 8.17 7.19 5.64
C GLU A 229 7.17 6.03 5.71
N LEU A 230 7.44 4.99 4.93
CA LEU A 230 6.75 3.71 4.96
C LEU A 230 7.77 2.60 4.81
N SER A 231 7.77 1.64 5.72
CA SER A 231 8.56 0.42 5.62
C SER A 231 7.64 -0.78 5.40
N LEU A 232 7.80 -1.47 4.27
CA LEU A 232 7.03 -2.66 3.89
C LEU A 232 7.93 -3.88 3.92
N HIS A 233 7.55 -4.92 4.66
CA HIS A 233 8.19 -6.23 4.66
C HIS A 233 7.20 -7.28 4.18
N VAL A 234 7.61 -8.12 3.23
CA VAL A 234 6.80 -9.22 2.73
C VAL A 234 7.62 -10.51 2.71
N SER A 235 6.97 -11.64 2.97
CA SER A 235 7.59 -12.98 2.92
C SER A 235 7.39 -13.67 1.57
N ARG A 236 6.46 -13.17 0.77
CA ARG A 236 6.11 -13.67 -0.57
C ARG A 236 5.46 -12.57 -1.40
N GLU A 237 5.26 -12.80 -2.68
CA GLU A 237 4.45 -11.90 -3.50
C GLU A 237 2.96 -11.97 -3.11
N PRO A 238 2.24 -10.83 -3.11
CA PRO A 238 0.80 -10.81 -2.87
C PRO A 238 0.02 -11.62 -3.90
N THR A 239 -1.01 -12.33 -3.43
CA THR A 239 -1.90 -13.14 -4.25
C THR A 239 -3.27 -12.47 -4.37
N GLY A 240 -3.78 -12.38 -5.60
CA GLY A 240 -5.08 -11.75 -5.87
C GLY A 240 -5.05 -10.22 -5.81
N PRO A 241 -6.21 -9.56 -5.99
CA PRO A 241 -6.32 -8.11 -6.08
C PRO A 241 -6.42 -7.42 -4.72
N TRP A 242 -6.83 -8.12 -3.68
CA TRP A 242 -7.09 -7.57 -2.37
C TRP A 242 -5.90 -7.74 -1.41
N VAL A 243 -5.55 -6.68 -0.70
CA VAL A 243 -4.60 -6.70 0.41
C VAL A 243 -5.33 -6.30 1.68
N GLY A 244 -5.33 -7.18 2.66
CA GLY A 244 -5.90 -6.95 3.98
C GLY A 244 -4.89 -6.30 4.91
N LEU A 245 -5.35 -5.41 5.76
CA LEU A 245 -4.57 -4.74 6.80
C LEU A 245 -5.24 -4.88 8.14
N VAL A 246 -4.49 -5.23 9.16
CA VAL A 246 -4.86 -5.06 10.56
C VAL A 246 -3.91 -4.05 11.16
N CYS A 247 -4.43 -2.84 11.42
CA CYS A 247 -3.64 -1.67 11.75
C CYS A 247 -3.78 -1.30 13.22
N ALA A 248 -2.70 -0.83 13.82
CA ALA A 248 -2.68 -0.16 15.12
C ALA A 248 -1.81 1.10 15.04
N GLY A 249 -2.17 2.14 15.80
CA GLY A 249 -1.44 3.40 15.79
C GLY A 249 -1.35 4.05 17.16
N VAL A 250 -0.28 4.81 17.36
CA VAL A 250 -0.01 5.60 18.58
C VAL A 250 0.37 7.01 18.17
N VAL A 251 -0.12 8.00 18.92
CA VAL A 251 0.23 9.42 18.74
C VAL A 251 0.75 9.96 20.07
N GLN A 252 1.76 10.80 20.00
CA GLN A 252 2.35 11.47 21.14
C GLN A 252 2.16 12.99 21.05
N PRO A 253 2.05 13.70 22.18
CA PRO A 253 1.83 15.16 22.20
C PRO A 253 2.98 15.99 21.62
N VAL A 254 4.07 15.34 21.19
CA VAL A 254 5.25 15.99 20.58
C VAL A 254 5.14 16.09 19.06
N GLY A 255 3.97 15.85 18.46
CA GLY A 255 3.77 15.93 17.00
C GLY A 255 4.27 14.70 16.24
N CYS A 256 4.60 13.61 16.94
CA CYS A 256 5.05 12.36 16.36
C CYS A 256 3.98 11.28 16.56
N GLY A 257 3.72 10.53 15.49
CA GLY A 257 2.89 9.33 15.52
C GLY A 257 3.63 8.14 14.90
N PHE A 258 3.10 6.96 15.20
CA PHE A 258 3.55 5.71 14.62
C PHE A 258 2.33 4.85 14.30
N SER A 259 2.31 4.22 13.14
CA SER A 259 1.34 3.19 12.82
C SER A 259 2.03 1.96 12.25
N ALA A 260 1.44 0.80 12.51
CA ALA A 260 1.88 -0.47 11.96
C ALA A 260 0.67 -1.28 11.51
N ALA A 261 0.89 -2.14 10.52
CA ALA A 261 -0.11 -3.09 10.05
C ALA A 261 0.50 -4.46 9.81
N THR A 262 -0.27 -5.51 10.13
CA THR A 262 -0.06 -6.84 9.56
C THR A 262 -0.83 -6.91 8.26
N LEU A 263 -0.17 -7.40 7.20
CA LEU A 263 -0.73 -7.51 5.86
C LEU A 263 -1.16 -8.96 5.58
N TYR A 264 -2.27 -9.07 4.86
CA TYR A 264 -2.91 -10.32 4.44
C TYR A 264 -3.31 -10.28 2.97
N ASP A 265 -3.55 -11.43 2.40
CA ASP A 265 -4.25 -11.63 1.13
C ASP A 265 -5.10 -12.91 1.19
N SER A 266 -5.64 -13.37 0.06
CA SER A 266 -6.45 -14.59 0.01
C SER A 266 -5.71 -15.87 0.41
N ALA A 267 -4.37 -15.85 0.42
CA ALA A 267 -3.52 -16.97 0.84
C ALA A 267 -3.06 -16.85 2.31
N GLY A 268 -3.57 -15.85 3.07
CA GLY A 268 -3.24 -15.65 4.48
C GLY A 268 -2.21 -14.54 4.69
N ARG A 269 -1.42 -14.64 5.75
CA ARG A 269 -0.46 -13.60 6.13
C ARG A 269 0.59 -13.38 5.05
N LEU A 270 0.78 -12.11 4.69
CA LEU A 270 1.70 -11.66 3.66
C LEU A 270 2.96 -11.03 4.25
N GLY A 271 2.81 -10.21 5.29
CA GLY A 271 3.91 -9.45 5.85
C GLY A 271 3.45 -8.41 6.86
N GLN A 272 4.20 -7.32 6.93
CA GLN A 272 3.88 -6.19 7.81
C GLN A 272 4.39 -4.87 7.24
N SER A 273 3.79 -3.76 7.69
CA SER A 273 4.28 -2.41 7.42
C SER A 273 4.36 -1.59 8.69
N ALA A 274 5.19 -0.55 8.65
CA ALA A 274 5.31 0.46 9.71
C ALA A 274 5.50 1.83 9.07
N GLN A 275 5.05 2.89 9.76
CA GLN A 275 5.09 4.27 9.29
C GLN A 275 5.37 5.21 10.45
N ALA A 276 6.27 6.17 10.26
CA ALA A 276 6.38 7.35 11.09
C ALA A 276 5.46 8.45 10.55
N LEU A 277 4.70 9.06 11.46
CA LEU A 277 3.72 10.08 11.13
C LEU A 277 4.12 11.44 11.70
N VAL A 278 4.02 12.47 10.90
CA VAL A 278 3.99 13.86 11.35
C VAL A 278 2.54 14.20 11.69
N VAL A 279 2.29 14.61 12.92
CA VAL A 279 0.96 14.93 13.43
C VAL A 279 0.88 16.40 13.81
N GLU A 280 -0.04 17.14 13.19
CA GLU A 280 -0.20 18.57 13.38
C GLU A 280 -1.67 18.96 13.51
N ALA A 281 -1.96 19.96 14.34
CA ALA A 281 -3.26 20.61 14.31
C ALA A 281 -3.42 21.40 12.99
N ARG A 282 -4.58 21.29 12.32
CA ARG A 282 -4.80 21.96 11.01
C ARG A 282 -4.63 23.48 11.07
N GLU A 283 -4.96 24.12 12.17
CA GLU A 283 -4.72 25.54 12.37
C GLU A 283 -3.22 25.90 12.43
N GLN A 284 -2.40 25.00 12.96
CA GLN A 284 -0.93 25.17 13.03
C GLN A 284 -0.30 24.92 11.65
N ALA A 285 -0.76 23.90 10.94
CA ALA A 285 -0.32 23.60 9.59
C ALA A 285 -0.60 24.74 8.58
N ALA A 286 -1.66 25.52 8.79
CA ALA A 286 -1.98 26.69 7.97
C ALA A 286 -1.05 27.91 8.24
N ARG A 287 -0.41 27.97 9.43
CA ARG A 287 0.49 29.08 9.83
C ARG A 287 1.96 28.83 9.48
N SER A 288 2.34 27.60 9.21
CA SER A 288 3.72 27.19 8.87
C SER A 288 3.98 27.09 7.36
N ARG A 289 3.02 27.54 6.56
CA ARG A 289 3.08 27.66 5.09
C ARG A 289 3.00 29.15 4.72
#